data_2ce7bf45646253a8924a297dd2f4218e
#
_entry.id   2ce7bf45646253a8924a297dd2f4218e
#
_cell.length_a   1.000
_cell.length_b   1.000
_cell.length_c   1.000
_cell.angle_alpha   90.00
_cell.angle_beta   90.00
_cell.angle_gamma   90.00
#
_symmetry.space_group_name_H-M   'P 1'
#
loop_
_entity.id
_entity.type
_entity.pdbx_description
1 polymer ?
#
loop_
_entity_poly.entity_id
_entity_poly.type
_entity_poly.pdbx_seq_one_letter_code
_entity_poly.pdbx_strand_id
1 'polypeptide(L)'
;MNSNEQETVRNPRGLGWFARNYRWTICALLFFAAVINYIDRQIIGILKPILQTELGWDEIGYSNIVFWFQVAYAAGFVSIGRLMDRLGTRKGFTLSVGFWSLAAMAHAFAHSVFTFSIARFALGLGEAGNFPAAIKTVAEWFPKKERALATGIFNSGTNIGAIVTPLTVPFIAAHFGWRWAFIITGLLGFLWLGFWLLLYSKPEEHPRITSEELAHINSDPPETVVPIPWLSLLTFRQTWAFAIGKFLTDPIWWFYLFWLPGFLFDKFQLSLTSLGLPLVIIYLSADVGSIGGGWLSSVL
;
A
#
# COMPACT_ATOMS: atom_id res chain seq x y z
N MET A 1 5.02 36.15 -47.92
CA MET A 1 6.08 35.44 -47.19
C MET A 1 5.37 34.48 -46.27
N ASN A 2 5.45 33.20 -46.64
CA ASN A 2 4.86 32.06 -45.95
C ASN A 2 5.59 31.81 -44.63
N SER A 3 4.84 31.59 -43.57
CA SER A 3 5.29 30.83 -42.40
C SER A 3 4.20 29.89 -41.97
N ASN A 4 4.08 28.78 -42.67
CA ASN A 4 3.45 27.56 -42.19
C ASN A 4 4.46 26.83 -41.31
N GLU A 5 4.55 27.18 -40.05
CA GLU A 5 5.04 26.27 -39.00
C GLU A 5 3.86 25.33 -38.64
N GLN A 6 3.71 24.29 -39.42
CA GLN A 6 2.93 23.12 -39.03
C GLN A 6 3.68 22.47 -37.86
N GLU A 7 3.18 22.68 -36.62
CA GLU A 7 3.43 21.77 -35.51
C GLU A 7 3.14 20.36 -35.97
N THR A 8 4.21 19.60 -36.22
CA THR A 8 4.11 18.16 -36.48
C THR A 8 3.60 17.48 -35.20
N VAL A 9 2.28 17.38 -35.11
CA VAL A 9 1.62 16.46 -34.18
C VAL A 9 2.23 15.08 -34.42
N ARG A 10 3.16 14.66 -33.59
CA ARG A 10 3.67 13.30 -33.53
C ARG A 10 2.50 12.37 -33.18
N ASN A 11 1.82 11.89 -34.21
CA ASN A 11 0.88 10.80 -34.09
C ASN A 11 1.69 9.50 -34.11
N PRO A 12 1.97 8.84 -32.99
CA PRO A 12 2.69 7.56 -32.99
C PRO A 12 1.73 6.46 -33.43
N ARG A 13 1.60 6.31 -34.76
CA ARG A 13 0.96 5.13 -35.36
C ARG A 13 1.76 3.90 -34.92
N GLY A 14 1.34 3.26 -33.82
CA GLY A 14 1.98 2.04 -33.30
C GLY A 14 2.01 1.88 -31.78
N LEU A 15 1.81 2.91 -31.01
CA LEU A 15 1.62 2.77 -29.55
C LEU A 15 0.14 2.45 -29.31
N GLY A 16 -0.18 1.15 -29.24
CA GLY A 16 -1.51 0.61 -29.09
C GLY A 16 -2.25 1.11 -27.84
N TRP A 17 -3.22 0.34 -27.39
CA TRP A 17 -4.11 0.59 -26.26
C TRP A 17 -3.42 1.24 -25.04
N PHE A 18 -2.16 0.87 -24.71
CA PHE A 18 -1.40 1.41 -23.60
C PHE A 18 -1.12 2.92 -23.67
N ALA A 19 -0.85 3.49 -24.85
CA ALA A 19 -0.57 4.93 -24.95
C ALA A 19 -1.82 5.80 -24.79
N ARG A 20 -2.98 5.25 -25.13
CA ARG A 20 -4.29 5.91 -24.98
C ARG A 20 -4.93 5.64 -23.60
N ASN A 21 -4.32 4.79 -22.78
CA ASN A 21 -4.83 4.39 -21.47
C ASN A 21 -3.69 4.30 -20.45
N TYR A 22 -2.70 5.20 -20.55
CA TYR A 22 -1.50 5.14 -19.73
C TYR A 22 -1.81 5.30 -18.23
N ARG A 23 -2.89 6.00 -17.87
CA ARG A 23 -3.39 6.11 -16.50
C ARG A 23 -3.57 4.76 -15.81
N TRP A 24 -3.94 3.71 -16.56
CA TRP A 24 -4.07 2.36 -16.01
C TRP A 24 -2.72 1.70 -15.71
N THR A 25 -1.65 2.07 -16.44
CA THR A 25 -0.27 1.69 -16.09
C THR A 25 0.13 2.30 -14.75
N ILE A 26 -0.23 3.57 -14.51
CA ILE A 26 -0.02 4.22 -13.21
C ILE A 26 -0.86 3.54 -12.12
N CYS A 27 -2.12 3.20 -12.40
CA CYS A 27 -2.97 2.44 -11.47
C CYS A 27 -2.35 1.06 -11.11
N ALA A 28 -1.78 0.36 -12.08
CA ALA A 28 -1.08 -0.90 -11.84
C ALA A 28 0.16 -0.71 -10.94
N LEU A 29 0.91 0.38 -11.10
CA LEU A 29 2.01 0.71 -10.17
C LEU A 29 1.49 0.91 -8.75
N LEU A 30 0.38 1.62 -8.57
CA LEU A 30 -0.23 1.81 -7.25
C LEU A 30 -0.70 0.49 -6.65
N PHE A 31 -1.30 -0.38 -7.46
CA PHE A 31 -1.70 -1.73 -7.05
C PHE A 31 -0.51 -2.54 -6.54
N PHE A 32 0.60 -2.60 -7.29
CA PHE A 32 1.79 -3.34 -6.86
C PHE A 32 2.47 -2.71 -5.64
N ALA A 33 2.43 -1.38 -5.48
CA ALA A 33 2.89 -0.73 -4.26
C ALA A 33 2.08 -1.20 -3.04
N ALA A 34 0.76 -1.29 -3.18
CA ALA A 34 -0.11 -1.80 -2.12
C ALA A 34 0.14 -3.29 -1.82
N VAL A 35 0.40 -4.12 -2.84
CA VAL A 35 0.78 -5.54 -2.67
C VAL A 35 2.05 -5.65 -1.83
N ILE A 36 3.13 -4.96 -2.21
CA ILE A 36 4.42 -4.99 -1.52
C ILE A 36 4.28 -4.47 -0.09
N ASN A 37 3.59 -3.35 0.09
CA ASN A 37 3.33 -2.76 1.40
C ASN A 37 2.67 -3.76 2.37
N TYR A 38 1.69 -4.54 1.90
CA TYR A 38 1.02 -5.54 2.74
C TYR A 38 1.83 -6.81 2.96
N ILE A 39 2.68 -7.20 2.02
CA ILE A 39 3.65 -8.28 2.21
C ILE A 39 4.61 -7.89 3.34
N ASP A 40 5.25 -6.72 3.28
CA ASP A 40 6.20 -6.24 4.29
C ASP A 40 5.55 -6.11 5.68
N ARG A 41 4.29 -5.70 5.71
CA ARG A 41 3.51 -5.57 6.94
C ARG A 41 3.23 -6.90 7.61
N GLN A 42 2.81 -7.91 6.85
CA GLN A 42 2.30 -9.17 7.36
C GLN A 42 3.39 -10.20 7.67
N ILE A 43 4.56 -10.07 7.05
CA ILE A 43 5.67 -11.03 7.15
C ILE A 43 6.01 -11.41 8.61
N ILE A 44 5.97 -10.45 9.55
CA ILE A 44 6.28 -10.71 10.97
C ILE A 44 5.23 -11.61 11.64
N GLY A 45 3.95 -11.47 11.26
CA GLY A 45 2.89 -12.32 11.77
C GLY A 45 3.04 -13.77 11.31
N ILE A 46 3.45 -13.97 10.07
CA ILE A 46 3.74 -15.31 9.52
C ILE A 46 4.99 -15.93 10.16
N LEU A 47 6.04 -15.14 10.36
CA LEU A 47 7.31 -15.61 10.93
C LEU A 47 7.32 -15.65 12.45
N LYS A 48 6.26 -15.19 13.14
CA LYS A 48 6.18 -15.13 14.61
C LYS A 48 6.65 -16.41 15.29
N PRO A 49 6.18 -17.63 14.92
CA PRO A 49 6.58 -18.85 15.60
C PRO A 49 8.09 -19.13 15.51
N ILE A 50 8.71 -18.89 14.35
CA ILE A 50 10.15 -19.06 14.17
C ILE A 50 10.92 -18.03 15.00
N LEU A 51 10.51 -16.76 14.93
CA LEU A 51 11.18 -15.66 15.61
C LEU A 51 11.08 -15.79 17.13
N GLN A 52 9.95 -16.25 17.66
CA GLN A 52 9.80 -16.54 19.08
C GLN A 52 10.74 -17.65 19.54
N THR A 53 10.86 -18.73 18.75
CA THR A 53 11.74 -19.84 19.10
C THR A 53 13.23 -19.48 18.99
N GLU A 54 13.64 -18.80 17.91
CA GLU A 54 15.06 -18.49 17.69
C GLU A 54 15.56 -17.32 18.54
N LEU A 55 14.71 -16.33 18.80
CA LEU A 55 15.11 -15.09 19.48
C LEU A 55 14.61 -15.01 20.92
N GLY A 56 13.88 -16.02 21.39
CA GLY A 56 13.41 -16.12 22.76
C GLY A 56 12.34 -15.07 23.11
N TRP A 57 11.48 -14.68 22.16
CA TRP A 57 10.42 -13.71 22.43
C TRP A 57 9.21 -14.38 23.08
N ASP A 58 8.63 -13.66 24.02
CA ASP A 58 7.29 -13.96 24.53
C ASP A 58 6.20 -13.17 23.79
N GLU A 59 4.94 -13.40 24.17
CA GLU A 59 3.79 -12.70 23.58
C GLU A 59 3.84 -11.18 23.86
N ILE A 60 4.42 -10.77 25.00
CA ILE A 60 4.56 -9.35 25.37
C ILE A 60 5.58 -8.69 24.44
N GLY A 61 6.73 -9.36 24.18
CA GLY A 61 7.75 -8.88 23.25
C GLY A 61 7.19 -8.72 21.85
N TYR A 62 6.45 -9.71 21.34
CA TYR A 62 5.79 -9.62 20.05
C TYR A 62 4.77 -8.48 19.99
N SER A 63 3.93 -8.35 21.02
CA SER A 63 2.95 -7.27 21.12
C SER A 63 3.59 -5.89 21.09
N ASN A 64 4.73 -5.72 21.78
CA ASN A 64 5.49 -4.45 21.75
C ASN A 64 5.99 -4.12 20.34
N ILE A 65 6.49 -5.11 19.59
CA ILE A 65 6.96 -4.91 18.21
C ILE A 65 5.81 -4.44 17.31
N VAL A 66 4.63 -5.07 17.42
CA VAL A 66 3.44 -4.67 16.66
C VAL A 66 2.92 -3.31 17.11
N PHE A 67 2.91 -3.02 18.42
CA PHE A 67 2.48 -1.74 18.98
C PHE A 67 3.29 -0.56 18.42
N TRP A 68 4.61 -0.66 18.39
CA TRP A 68 5.46 0.43 17.87
C TRP A 68 5.26 0.67 16.37
N PHE A 69 4.95 -0.38 15.59
CA PHE A 69 4.53 -0.20 14.21
C PHE A 69 3.23 0.62 14.12
N GLN A 70 2.21 0.28 14.91
CA GLN A 70 0.92 0.95 14.89
C GLN A 70 1.03 2.42 15.31
N VAL A 71 1.82 2.72 16.36
CA VAL A 71 2.09 4.09 16.81
C VAL A 71 2.75 4.90 15.69
N ALA A 72 3.79 4.34 15.07
CA ALA A 72 4.50 5.00 13.97
C ALA A 72 3.60 5.23 12.76
N TYR A 73 2.81 4.22 12.39
CA TYR A 73 1.88 4.29 11.27
C TYR A 73 0.81 5.37 11.49
N ALA A 74 0.21 5.42 12.69
CA ALA A 74 -0.76 6.45 13.05
C ALA A 74 -0.16 7.86 13.04
N ALA A 75 1.03 8.04 13.63
CA ALA A 75 1.75 9.32 13.61
C ALA A 75 2.15 9.73 12.17
N GLY A 76 2.58 8.77 11.39
CA GLY A 76 2.91 8.95 9.97
C GLY A 76 1.70 9.40 9.16
N PHE A 77 0.54 8.79 9.36
CA PHE A 77 -0.70 9.16 8.64
C PHE A 77 -1.09 10.61 8.84
N VAL A 78 -0.93 11.14 10.06
CA VAL A 78 -1.22 12.55 10.37
C VAL A 78 -0.21 13.50 9.71
N SER A 79 1.06 13.09 9.59
CA SER A 79 2.16 13.96 9.17
C SER A 79 2.43 13.93 7.67
N ILE A 80 2.28 12.75 7.07
CA ILE A 80 2.79 12.46 5.72
C ILE A 80 2.01 13.19 4.63
N GLY A 81 0.73 13.48 4.85
CA GLY A 81 -0.08 14.24 3.89
C GLY A 81 0.51 15.60 3.58
N ARG A 82 0.92 16.36 4.62
CA ARG A 82 1.60 17.65 4.45
C ARG A 82 2.95 17.53 3.75
N LEU A 83 3.68 16.46 4.03
CA LEU A 83 4.96 16.18 3.38
C LEU A 83 4.74 15.91 1.88
N MET A 84 3.73 15.09 1.53
CA MET A 84 3.34 14.82 0.14
C MET A 84 2.92 16.10 -0.61
N ASP A 85 2.23 17.02 0.07
CA ASP A 85 1.82 18.30 -0.53
C ASP A 85 3.02 19.21 -0.84
N ARG A 86 4.03 19.22 0.04
CA ARG A 86 5.23 20.03 -0.15
C ARG A 86 6.21 19.46 -1.17
N LEU A 87 6.41 18.14 -1.16
CA LEU A 87 7.38 17.47 -2.02
C LEU A 87 6.82 17.11 -3.40
N GLY A 88 5.50 17.08 -3.53
CA GLY A 88 4.80 16.52 -4.69
C GLY A 88 4.80 14.98 -4.66
N THR A 89 3.88 14.40 -5.42
CA THR A 89 3.60 12.95 -5.43
C THR A 89 4.82 12.12 -5.78
N ARG A 90 5.56 12.49 -6.85
CA ARG A 90 6.71 11.71 -7.31
C ARG A 90 7.78 11.55 -6.22
N LYS A 91 8.25 12.68 -5.66
CA LYS A 91 9.30 12.67 -4.65
C LYS A 91 8.83 12.12 -3.32
N GLY A 92 7.62 12.47 -2.90
CA GLY A 92 7.05 12.01 -1.64
C GLY A 92 6.87 10.50 -1.62
N PHE A 93 6.33 9.91 -2.70
CA PHE A 93 6.18 8.46 -2.79
C PHE A 93 7.53 7.75 -2.90
N THR A 94 8.47 8.30 -3.69
CA THR A 94 9.85 7.79 -3.77
C THR A 94 10.50 7.68 -2.39
N LEU A 95 10.40 8.74 -1.58
CA LEU A 95 10.98 8.75 -0.23
C LEU A 95 10.29 7.75 0.70
N SER A 96 8.95 7.67 0.66
CA SER A 96 8.20 6.70 1.46
C SER A 96 8.60 5.27 1.13
N VAL A 97 8.55 4.88 -0.16
CA VAL A 97 8.90 3.52 -0.59
C VAL A 97 10.36 3.20 -0.29
N GLY A 98 11.29 4.10 -0.61
CA GLY A 98 12.70 3.90 -0.33
C GLY A 98 12.97 3.70 1.17
N PHE A 99 12.33 4.52 2.01
CA PHE A 99 12.49 4.43 3.45
C PHE A 99 11.86 3.14 4.03
N TRP A 100 10.63 2.77 3.64
CA TRP A 100 10.05 1.54 4.14
C TRP A 100 10.79 0.29 3.64
N SER A 101 11.29 0.28 2.40
CA SER A 101 12.06 -0.84 1.87
C SER A 101 13.38 -1.05 2.64
N LEU A 102 14.07 0.04 3.00
CA LEU A 102 15.23 -0.04 3.90
C LEU A 102 14.84 -0.56 5.28
N ALA A 103 13.73 -0.07 5.85
CA ALA A 103 13.23 -0.53 7.14
C ALA A 103 12.81 -2.00 7.11
N ALA A 104 12.18 -2.48 6.01
CA ALA A 104 11.87 -3.88 5.81
C ALA A 104 13.15 -4.74 5.84
N MET A 105 14.17 -4.37 5.08
CA MET A 105 15.46 -5.09 5.07
C MET A 105 16.19 -5.03 6.41
N ALA A 106 16.04 -3.94 7.17
CA ALA A 106 16.67 -3.79 8.49
C ALA A 106 16.23 -4.87 9.50
N HIS A 107 15.04 -5.45 9.34
CA HIS A 107 14.57 -6.57 10.18
C HIS A 107 15.49 -7.81 10.07
N ALA A 108 16.13 -8.02 8.93
CA ALA A 108 17.05 -9.15 8.76
C ALA A 108 18.28 -9.09 9.68
N PHE A 109 18.62 -7.89 10.17
CA PHE A 109 19.74 -7.63 11.07
C PHE A 109 19.31 -7.46 12.53
N ALA A 110 18.01 -7.49 12.80
CA ALA A 110 17.49 -7.39 14.15
C ALA A 110 17.61 -8.73 14.89
N HIS A 111 17.92 -8.68 16.20
CA HIS A 111 18.14 -9.85 17.06
C HIS A 111 17.54 -9.70 18.46
N SER A 112 16.77 -8.68 18.70
CA SER A 112 16.08 -8.46 19.98
C SER A 112 14.72 -7.80 19.74
N VAL A 113 13.81 -7.90 20.72
CA VAL A 113 12.53 -7.18 20.71
C VAL A 113 12.74 -5.68 20.45
N PHE A 114 13.76 -5.08 21.08
CA PHE A 114 14.07 -3.66 20.90
C PHE A 114 14.46 -3.31 19.46
N THR A 115 15.40 -4.06 18.87
CA THR A 115 15.85 -3.79 17.49
C THR A 115 14.76 -4.06 16.45
N PHE A 116 13.91 -5.08 16.67
CA PHE A 116 12.72 -5.29 15.84
C PHE A 116 11.69 -4.18 16.02
N SER A 117 11.49 -3.68 17.23
CA SER A 117 10.59 -2.54 17.47
C SER A 117 11.04 -1.27 16.75
N ILE A 118 12.35 -0.99 16.72
CA ILE A 118 12.92 0.14 15.96
C ILE A 118 12.68 -0.06 14.46
N ALA A 119 12.97 -1.23 13.92
CA ALA A 119 12.76 -1.52 12.50
C ALA A 119 11.27 -1.45 12.13
N ARG A 120 10.37 -1.93 13.00
CA ARG A 120 8.92 -1.83 12.84
C ARG A 120 8.41 -0.39 12.92
N PHE A 121 8.94 0.40 13.83
CA PHE A 121 8.63 1.82 13.93
C PHE A 121 9.03 2.55 12.65
N ALA A 122 10.25 2.33 12.16
CA ALA A 122 10.71 2.91 10.89
C ALA A 122 9.83 2.45 9.71
N LEU A 123 9.50 1.15 9.65
CA LEU A 123 8.61 0.59 8.64
C LEU A 123 7.23 1.28 8.67
N GLY A 124 6.62 1.41 9.85
CA GLY A 124 5.32 2.04 10.01
C GLY A 124 5.29 3.50 9.54
N LEU A 125 6.34 4.27 9.85
CA LEU A 125 6.48 5.65 9.35
C LEU A 125 6.55 5.70 7.82
N GLY A 126 7.35 4.83 7.20
CA GLY A 126 7.49 4.80 5.74
C GLY A 126 6.21 4.35 5.05
N GLU A 127 5.58 3.29 5.54
CA GLU A 127 4.36 2.71 4.99
C GLU A 127 3.14 3.64 5.07
N ALA A 128 3.10 4.52 6.07
CA ALA A 128 2.03 5.50 6.22
C ALA A 128 1.88 6.43 5.00
N GLY A 129 2.93 6.56 4.18
CA GLY A 129 2.90 7.37 2.95
C GLY A 129 2.22 6.70 1.76
N ASN A 130 2.02 5.38 1.78
CA ASN A 130 1.49 4.64 0.63
C ASN A 130 0.09 5.11 0.22
N PHE A 131 -0.86 5.11 1.14
CA PHE A 131 -2.25 5.49 0.87
C PHE A 131 -2.41 6.95 0.44
N PRO A 132 -1.88 7.95 1.17
CA PRO A 132 -1.97 9.35 0.77
C PRO A 132 -1.33 9.62 -0.60
N ALA A 133 -0.18 9.00 -0.90
CA ALA A 133 0.46 9.12 -2.20
C ALA A 133 -0.38 8.49 -3.32
N ALA A 134 -0.96 7.30 -3.08
CA ALA A 134 -1.81 6.62 -4.06
C ALA A 134 -3.08 7.42 -4.36
N ILE A 135 -3.79 7.93 -3.34
CA ILE A 135 -4.99 8.75 -3.53
C ILE A 135 -4.65 10.03 -4.30
N LYS A 136 -3.52 10.69 -3.97
CA LYS A 136 -3.06 11.87 -4.69
C LYS A 136 -2.72 11.56 -6.14
N THR A 137 -2.05 10.44 -6.40
CA THR A 137 -1.76 9.96 -7.77
C THR A 137 -3.05 9.71 -8.55
N VAL A 138 -4.06 9.07 -7.95
CA VAL A 138 -5.36 8.86 -8.58
C VAL A 138 -6.04 10.20 -8.89
N ALA A 139 -5.97 11.17 -7.97
CA ALA A 139 -6.53 12.50 -8.21
C ALA A 139 -5.83 13.25 -9.36
N GLU A 140 -4.53 13.04 -9.57
CA GLU A 140 -3.73 13.64 -10.64
C GLU A 140 -3.95 12.94 -12.00
N TRP A 141 -4.19 11.62 -12.03
CA TRP A 141 -4.21 10.81 -13.25
C TRP A 141 -5.61 10.40 -13.74
N PHE A 142 -6.65 10.58 -12.92
CA PHE A 142 -7.99 10.09 -13.25
C PHE A 142 -9.04 11.19 -13.13
N PRO A 143 -9.96 11.29 -14.12
CA PRO A 143 -11.15 12.12 -13.98
C PRO A 143 -12.03 11.60 -12.82
N LYS A 144 -12.81 12.48 -12.20
CA LYS A 144 -13.65 12.18 -11.00
C LYS A 144 -14.47 10.90 -11.14
N LYS A 145 -15.07 10.68 -12.31
CA LYS A 145 -15.92 9.53 -12.60
C LYS A 145 -15.18 8.19 -12.55
N GLU A 146 -13.85 8.17 -12.71
CA GLU A 146 -13.03 6.96 -12.71
C GLU A 146 -12.22 6.78 -11.41
N ARG A 147 -12.14 7.81 -10.55
CA ARG A 147 -11.34 7.76 -9.30
C ARG A 147 -11.76 6.66 -8.34
N ALA A 148 -13.08 6.42 -8.21
CA ALA A 148 -13.58 5.36 -7.34
C ALA A 148 -13.11 3.98 -7.82
N LEU A 149 -13.17 3.71 -9.13
CA LEU A 149 -12.71 2.47 -9.72
C LEU A 149 -11.18 2.30 -9.56
N ALA A 150 -10.41 3.33 -9.90
CA ALA A 150 -8.95 3.32 -9.75
C ALA A 150 -8.52 3.09 -8.29
N THR A 151 -9.22 3.73 -7.34
CA THR A 151 -9.01 3.53 -5.89
C THR A 151 -9.34 2.11 -5.48
N GLY A 152 -10.44 1.54 -5.96
CA GLY A 152 -10.81 0.14 -5.70
C GLY A 152 -9.76 -0.84 -6.22
N ILE A 153 -9.24 -0.61 -7.43
CA ILE A 153 -8.22 -1.46 -8.04
C ILE A 153 -6.92 -1.41 -7.24
N PHE A 154 -6.38 -0.23 -6.94
CA PHE A 154 -5.13 -0.21 -6.18
C PHE A 154 -5.31 -0.74 -4.76
N ASN A 155 -6.46 -0.49 -4.13
CA ASN A 155 -6.74 -1.00 -2.79
C ASN A 155 -6.85 -2.54 -2.76
N SER A 156 -7.35 -3.17 -3.80
CA SER A 156 -7.37 -4.65 -3.89
C SER A 156 -5.96 -5.26 -3.85
N GLY A 157 -4.92 -4.50 -4.15
CA GLY A 157 -3.53 -4.91 -3.95
C GLY A 157 -3.21 -5.27 -2.50
N THR A 158 -3.88 -4.65 -1.52
CA THR A 158 -3.71 -4.97 -0.09
C THR A 158 -4.12 -6.41 0.22
N ASN A 159 -5.24 -6.85 -0.34
CA ASN A 159 -5.76 -8.19 -0.17
C ASN A 159 -4.90 -9.24 -0.90
N ILE A 160 -4.45 -8.91 -2.11
CA ILE A 160 -3.51 -9.76 -2.84
C ILE A 160 -2.20 -9.91 -2.06
N GLY A 161 -1.67 -8.83 -1.48
CA GLY A 161 -0.52 -8.89 -0.58
C GLY A 161 -0.76 -9.82 0.61
N ALA A 162 -1.92 -9.71 1.26
CA ALA A 162 -2.30 -10.55 2.38
C ALA A 162 -2.43 -12.05 2.01
N ILE A 163 -2.85 -12.36 0.77
CA ILE A 163 -2.96 -13.72 0.26
C ILE A 163 -1.59 -14.27 -0.17
N VAL A 164 -0.76 -13.47 -0.83
CA VAL A 164 0.55 -13.90 -1.34
C VAL A 164 1.54 -14.17 -0.21
N THR A 165 1.50 -13.38 0.87
CA THR A 165 2.44 -13.50 2.00
C THR A 165 2.46 -14.88 2.63
N PRO A 166 1.34 -15.48 3.08
CA PRO A 166 1.33 -16.80 3.69
C PRO A 166 1.67 -17.94 2.72
N LEU A 167 1.66 -17.70 1.43
CA LEU A 167 2.07 -18.68 0.41
C LEU A 167 3.57 -18.62 0.12
N THR A 168 4.17 -17.44 0.17
CA THR A 168 5.56 -17.23 -0.27
C THR A 168 6.56 -17.17 0.90
N VAL A 169 6.21 -16.48 1.98
CA VAL A 169 7.11 -16.26 3.12
C VAL A 169 7.51 -17.55 3.82
N PRO A 170 6.60 -18.52 4.09
CA PRO A 170 6.99 -19.81 4.65
C PRO A 170 7.99 -20.59 3.78
N PHE A 171 7.79 -20.55 2.45
CA PHE A 171 8.70 -21.19 1.50
C PHE A 171 10.11 -20.57 1.56
N ILE A 172 10.18 -19.22 1.53
CA ILE A 172 11.47 -18.51 1.64
C ILE A 172 12.14 -18.83 2.98
N ALA A 173 11.39 -18.77 4.08
CA ALA A 173 11.92 -19.02 5.41
C ALA A 173 12.45 -20.46 5.56
N ALA A 174 11.77 -21.45 5.00
CA ALA A 174 12.17 -22.86 5.07
C ALA A 174 13.44 -23.16 4.26
N HIS A 175 13.68 -22.51 3.13
CA HIS A 175 14.80 -22.81 2.22
C HIS A 175 16.00 -21.90 2.42
N PHE A 176 15.77 -20.63 2.77
CA PHE A 176 16.82 -19.61 2.85
C PHE A 176 16.97 -19.00 4.26
N GLY A 177 16.04 -19.32 5.17
CA GLY A 177 15.95 -18.72 6.49
C GLY A 177 15.10 -17.43 6.51
N TRP A 178 14.57 -17.10 7.69
CA TRP A 178 13.62 -15.99 7.88
C TRP A 178 14.20 -14.61 7.52
N ARG A 179 15.52 -14.43 7.66
CA ARG A 179 16.19 -13.16 7.31
C ARG A 179 16.02 -12.81 5.84
N TRP A 180 16.11 -13.82 4.96
CA TRP A 180 15.93 -13.63 3.53
C TRP A 180 14.51 -13.21 3.16
N ALA A 181 13.51 -13.59 3.93
CA ALA A 181 12.16 -13.13 3.69
C ALA A 181 12.07 -11.58 3.77
N PHE A 182 12.66 -10.97 4.78
CA PHE A 182 12.72 -9.50 4.92
C PHE A 182 13.60 -8.84 3.84
N ILE A 183 14.71 -9.45 3.48
CA ILE A 183 15.59 -8.91 2.44
C ILE A 183 14.90 -8.93 1.08
N ILE A 184 14.28 -10.04 0.70
CA ILE A 184 13.64 -10.20 -0.61
C ILE A 184 12.45 -9.23 -0.73
N THR A 185 11.61 -9.10 0.29
CA THR A 185 10.46 -8.19 0.22
C THR A 185 10.88 -6.74 0.17
N GLY A 186 11.88 -6.33 0.95
CA GLY A 186 12.44 -4.98 0.84
C GLY A 186 13.09 -4.70 -0.52
N LEU A 187 13.75 -5.69 -1.14
CA LEU A 187 14.28 -5.57 -2.50
C LEU A 187 13.18 -5.42 -3.55
N LEU A 188 12.02 -6.08 -3.38
CA LEU A 188 10.86 -5.87 -4.25
C LEU A 188 10.39 -4.41 -4.22
N GLY A 189 10.46 -3.75 -3.05
CA GLY A 189 10.17 -2.32 -2.94
C GLY A 189 11.15 -1.46 -3.73
N PHE A 190 12.43 -1.76 -3.72
CA PHE A 190 13.43 -1.06 -4.57
C PHE A 190 13.25 -1.34 -6.06
N LEU A 191 12.89 -2.58 -6.43
CA LEU A 191 12.56 -2.91 -7.81
C LEU A 191 11.35 -2.08 -8.28
N TRP A 192 10.29 -2.02 -7.46
CA TRP A 192 9.13 -1.19 -7.73
C TRP A 192 9.51 0.28 -7.86
N LEU A 193 10.38 0.78 -6.98
CA LEU A 193 10.87 2.15 -7.01
C LEU A 193 11.57 2.48 -8.34
N GLY A 194 12.34 1.55 -8.89
CA GLY A 194 12.89 1.66 -10.24
C GLY A 194 11.82 1.88 -11.30
N PHE A 195 10.75 1.08 -11.29
CA PHE A 195 9.62 1.25 -12.21
C PHE A 195 8.89 2.58 -11.97
N TRP A 196 8.68 2.98 -10.72
CA TRP A 196 8.08 4.26 -10.39
C TRP A 196 8.84 5.44 -10.96
N LEU A 197 10.14 5.49 -10.77
CA LEU A 197 11.00 6.58 -11.27
C LEU A 197 11.06 6.65 -12.80
N LEU A 198 10.94 5.50 -13.48
CA LEU A 198 10.98 5.39 -14.93
C LEU A 198 9.63 5.68 -15.60
N LEU A 199 8.52 5.35 -14.94
CA LEU A 199 7.20 5.36 -15.54
C LEU A 199 6.31 6.50 -15.05
N TYR A 200 6.56 7.06 -13.86
CA TYR A 200 5.72 8.12 -13.32
C TYR A 200 6.31 9.52 -13.58
N SER A 201 5.50 10.39 -14.14
CA SER A 201 5.61 11.85 -14.08
C SER A 201 4.21 12.44 -13.97
N LYS A 202 4.06 13.75 -13.87
CA LYS A 202 2.74 14.36 -13.95
C LYS A 202 2.14 14.19 -15.35
N PRO A 203 0.81 14.11 -15.48
CA PRO A 203 0.18 13.93 -16.80
C PRO A 203 0.63 14.98 -17.82
N GLU A 204 0.71 16.26 -17.43
CA GLU A 204 1.06 17.36 -18.31
C GLU A 204 2.52 17.27 -18.83
N GLU A 205 3.40 16.64 -18.07
CA GLU A 205 4.83 16.50 -18.36
C GLU A 205 5.18 15.13 -18.96
N HIS A 206 4.17 14.24 -19.14
CA HIS A 206 4.44 12.84 -19.44
C HIS A 206 4.66 12.61 -20.94
N PRO A 207 5.85 12.10 -21.37
CA PRO A 207 6.20 12.01 -22.79
C PRO A 207 5.45 10.94 -23.57
N ARG A 208 4.76 10.01 -22.90
CA ARG A 208 4.13 8.82 -23.51
C ARG A 208 2.62 8.90 -23.62
N ILE A 209 1.97 9.91 -23.07
CA ILE A 209 0.52 10.05 -23.18
C ILE A 209 0.14 10.81 -24.46
N THR A 210 -1.04 10.51 -24.97
CA THR A 210 -1.59 11.25 -26.11
C THR A 210 -2.32 12.51 -25.65
N SER A 211 -2.47 13.48 -26.56
CA SER A 211 -3.28 14.68 -26.26
C SER A 211 -4.74 14.34 -25.94
N GLU A 212 -5.26 13.25 -26.54
CA GLU A 212 -6.61 12.75 -26.24
C GLU A 212 -6.73 12.23 -24.81
N GLU A 213 -5.73 11.49 -24.32
CA GLU A 213 -5.72 10.99 -22.95
C GLU A 213 -5.53 12.12 -21.93
N LEU A 214 -4.65 13.08 -22.23
CA LEU A 214 -4.51 14.27 -21.38
C LEU A 214 -5.80 15.07 -21.28
N ALA A 215 -6.50 15.27 -22.41
CA ALA A 215 -7.81 15.92 -22.44
C ALA A 215 -8.85 15.12 -21.65
N HIS A 216 -8.79 13.78 -21.68
CA HIS A 216 -9.68 12.93 -20.90
C HIS A 216 -9.39 13.03 -19.39
N ILE A 217 -8.12 13.03 -18.99
CA ILE A 217 -7.70 13.21 -17.58
C ILE A 217 -8.21 14.56 -17.05
N ASN A 218 -8.05 15.61 -17.85
CA ASN A 218 -8.43 17.00 -17.49
C ASN A 218 -9.90 17.34 -17.88
N SER A 219 -10.76 16.34 -18.10
CA SER A 219 -12.15 16.57 -18.52
C SER A 219 -13.05 17.18 -17.46
N ASP A 220 -12.64 17.15 -16.19
CA ASP A 220 -13.38 17.77 -15.10
C ASP A 220 -13.09 19.28 -15.00
N PRO A 221 -14.08 20.09 -14.63
CA PRO A 221 -13.83 21.50 -14.35
C PRO A 221 -12.83 21.65 -13.18
N PRO A 222 -11.95 22.67 -13.24
CA PRO A 222 -10.97 22.89 -12.17
C PRO A 222 -11.66 23.08 -10.82
N GLU A 223 -11.22 22.35 -9.82
CA GLU A 223 -11.72 22.48 -8.46
C GLU A 223 -11.07 23.69 -7.77
N THR A 224 -11.89 24.58 -7.27
CA THR A 224 -11.44 25.57 -6.28
C THR A 224 -11.26 24.85 -4.94
N VAL A 225 -10.03 24.43 -4.65
CA VAL A 225 -9.71 23.82 -3.33
C VAL A 225 -9.70 24.95 -2.30
N VAL A 226 -10.74 25.03 -1.48
CA VAL A 226 -10.75 25.89 -0.30
C VAL A 226 -10.03 25.15 0.83
N PRO A 227 -8.90 25.65 1.33
CA PRO A 227 -8.21 25.00 2.45
C PRO A 227 -9.12 24.98 3.69
N ILE A 228 -9.46 23.78 4.16
CA ILE A 228 -10.27 23.62 5.37
C ILE A 228 -9.32 23.41 6.56
N PRO A 229 -9.41 24.21 7.64
CA PRO A 229 -8.63 23.98 8.85
C PRO A 229 -8.91 22.59 9.45
N TRP A 230 -7.87 21.87 9.86
CA TRP A 230 -8.01 20.51 10.38
C TRP A 230 -9.01 20.38 11.54
N LEU A 231 -9.01 21.36 12.46
CA LEU A 231 -9.92 21.37 13.59
C LEU A 231 -11.40 21.51 13.18
N SER A 232 -11.68 22.14 12.05
CA SER A 232 -13.06 22.25 11.55
C SER A 232 -13.61 20.92 11.03
N LEU A 233 -12.73 19.93 10.69
CA LEU A 233 -13.17 18.58 10.33
C LEU A 233 -13.89 17.89 11.50
N LEU A 234 -13.54 18.21 12.74
CA LEU A 234 -14.16 17.65 13.95
C LEU A 234 -15.61 18.14 14.16
N THR A 235 -16.05 19.18 13.47
CA THR A 235 -17.44 19.68 13.53
C THR A 235 -18.39 18.91 12.61
N PHE A 236 -17.89 18.14 11.65
CA PHE A 236 -18.71 17.40 10.70
C PHE A 236 -19.13 16.03 11.26
N ARG A 237 -20.41 15.73 11.22
CA ARG A 237 -20.97 14.43 11.64
C ARG A 237 -20.37 13.26 10.83
N GLN A 238 -20.10 13.47 9.56
CA GLN A 238 -19.50 12.49 8.66
C GLN A 238 -18.10 12.04 9.13
N THR A 239 -17.30 12.99 9.66
CA THR A 239 -15.97 12.69 10.23
C THR A 239 -16.09 11.71 11.39
N TRP A 240 -17.01 11.93 12.30
CA TRP A 240 -17.24 11.04 13.44
C TRP A 240 -17.83 9.70 13.03
N ALA A 241 -18.77 9.68 12.10
CA ALA A 241 -19.34 8.44 11.58
C ALA A 241 -18.24 7.54 10.96
N PHE A 242 -17.36 8.14 10.14
CA PHE A 242 -16.22 7.43 9.57
C PHE A 242 -15.22 6.99 10.63
N ALA A 243 -14.85 7.87 11.56
CA ALA A 243 -13.88 7.57 12.61
C ALA A 243 -14.37 6.43 13.54
N ILE A 244 -15.64 6.46 13.96
CA ILE A 244 -16.23 5.41 14.79
C ILE A 244 -16.32 4.10 14.00
N GLY A 245 -16.75 4.13 12.74
CA GLY A 245 -16.78 2.94 11.88
C GLY A 245 -15.41 2.29 11.78
N LYS A 246 -14.37 3.05 11.51
CA LYS A 246 -12.98 2.57 11.44
C LYS A 246 -12.47 2.07 12.80
N PHE A 247 -12.78 2.79 13.87
CA PHE A 247 -12.42 2.36 15.23
C PHE A 247 -13.01 0.99 15.62
N LEU A 248 -14.20 0.68 15.13
CA LEU A 248 -14.85 -0.61 15.41
C LEU A 248 -14.37 -1.73 14.49
N THR A 249 -14.01 -1.44 13.25
CA THR A 249 -13.68 -2.48 12.25
C THR A 249 -12.17 -2.74 12.14
N ASP A 250 -11.32 -1.72 12.21
CA ASP A 250 -9.89 -1.87 11.98
C ASP A 250 -9.18 -2.78 13.01
N PRO A 251 -9.52 -2.78 14.32
CA PRO A 251 -8.89 -3.70 15.26
C PRO A 251 -9.10 -5.17 14.88
N ILE A 252 -10.26 -5.53 14.31
CA ILE A 252 -10.54 -6.88 13.84
C ILE A 252 -9.61 -7.26 12.69
N TRP A 253 -9.47 -6.38 11.71
CA TRP A 253 -8.57 -6.59 10.57
C TRP A 253 -7.10 -6.74 11.01
N TRP A 254 -6.63 -5.85 11.90
CA TRP A 254 -5.28 -5.92 12.44
C TRP A 254 -5.02 -7.17 13.26
N PHE A 255 -6.03 -7.65 14.01
CA PHE A 255 -5.96 -8.92 14.72
C PHE A 255 -5.73 -10.08 13.74
N TYR A 256 -6.48 -10.15 12.66
CA TYR A 256 -6.29 -11.18 11.65
C TYR A 256 -4.89 -11.12 11.01
N LEU A 257 -4.38 -9.94 10.71
CA LEU A 257 -3.07 -9.81 10.09
C LEU A 257 -1.92 -10.26 11.00
N PHE A 258 -1.96 -9.90 12.29
CA PHE A 258 -0.81 -10.10 13.18
C PHE A 258 -0.92 -11.31 14.10
N TRP A 259 -2.10 -11.67 14.57
CA TRP A 259 -2.26 -12.74 15.56
C TRP A 259 -2.86 -14.04 15.01
N LEU A 260 -3.67 -13.96 13.95
CA LEU A 260 -4.30 -15.17 13.40
C LEU A 260 -3.29 -16.24 12.95
N PRO A 261 -2.17 -15.90 12.28
CA PRO A 261 -1.19 -16.93 11.91
C PRO A 261 -0.63 -17.69 13.13
N GLY A 262 -0.22 -16.96 14.18
CA GLY A 262 0.25 -17.55 15.43
C GLY A 262 -0.82 -18.39 16.11
N PHE A 263 -2.06 -17.90 16.18
CA PHE A 263 -3.19 -18.65 16.73
C PHE A 263 -3.42 -19.98 16.02
N LEU A 264 -3.40 -19.98 14.69
CA LEU A 264 -3.55 -21.20 13.89
C LEU A 264 -2.40 -22.19 14.14
N PHE A 265 -1.18 -21.67 14.24
CA PHE A 265 0.00 -22.45 14.56
C PHE A 265 -0.13 -23.12 15.94
N ASP A 266 -0.42 -22.35 16.99
CA ASP A 266 -0.47 -22.82 18.37
C ASP A 266 -1.67 -23.72 18.64
N LYS A 267 -2.87 -23.32 18.17
CA LYS A 267 -4.12 -24.02 18.50
C LYS A 267 -4.31 -25.29 17.67
N PHE A 268 -3.96 -25.25 16.40
CA PHE A 268 -4.18 -26.36 15.45
C PHE A 268 -2.88 -27.10 15.09
N GLN A 269 -1.75 -26.73 15.68
CA GLN A 269 -0.43 -27.34 15.44
C GLN A 269 -0.07 -27.43 13.94
N LEU A 270 -0.50 -26.40 13.18
CA LEU A 270 -0.21 -26.31 11.76
C LEU A 270 1.26 -25.94 11.56
N SER A 271 1.95 -26.64 10.66
CA SER A 271 3.31 -26.25 10.25
C SER A 271 3.27 -24.89 9.53
N LEU A 272 4.40 -24.20 9.48
CA LEU A 272 4.50 -22.89 8.82
C LEU A 272 4.02 -22.97 7.35
N THR A 273 4.35 -24.05 6.65
CA THR A 273 3.95 -24.27 5.25
C THR A 273 2.48 -24.62 5.08
N SER A 274 1.84 -25.21 6.09
CA SER A 274 0.40 -25.55 6.06
C SER A 274 -0.51 -24.41 6.49
N LEU A 275 0.03 -23.31 7.05
CA LEU A 275 -0.74 -22.10 7.37
C LEU A 275 -1.30 -21.37 6.14
N GLY A 276 -0.66 -21.54 4.98
CA GLY A 276 -0.98 -20.77 3.77
C GLY A 276 -2.44 -20.89 3.36
N LEU A 277 -2.93 -22.11 3.16
CA LEU A 277 -4.29 -22.36 2.66
C LEU A 277 -5.39 -21.84 3.61
N PRO A 278 -5.38 -22.12 4.93
CA PRO A 278 -6.36 -21.57 5.86
C PRO A 278 -6.39 -20.03 5.84
N LEU A 279 -5.24 -19.36 5.82
CA LEU A 279 -5.16 -17.90 5.78
C LEU A 279 -5.72 -17.34 4.48
N VAL A 280 -5.41 -17.96 3.33
CA VAL A 280 -5.95 -17.58 2.04
C VAL A 280 -7.49 -17.65 2.04
N ILE A 281 -8.06 -18.74 2.56
CA ILE A 281 -9.54 -18.91 2.65
C ILE A 281 -10.16 -17.80 3.52
N ILE A 282 -9.53 -17.49 4.65
CA ILE A 282 -10.03 -16.44 5.56
C ILE A 282 -9.99 -15.06 4.88
N TYR A 283 -8.88 -14.72 4.21
CA TYR A 283 -8.76 -13.41 3.54
C TYR A 283 -9.69 -13.30 2.32
N LEU A 284 -9.85 -14.38 1.54
CA LEU A 284 -10.85 -14.41 0.45
C LEU A 284 -12.28 -14.26 0.99
N SER A 285 -12.61 -14.89 2.13
CA SER A 285 -13.92 -14.74 2.76
C SER A 285 -14.16 -13.30 3.21
N ALA A 286 -13.14 -12.61 3.72
CA ALA A 286 -13.21 -11.19 4.06
C ALA A 286 -13.47 -10.31 2.83
N ASP A 287 -12.86 -10.63 1.69
CA ASP A 287 -13.09 -9.93 0.42
C ASP A 287 -14.53 -10.11 -0.09
N VAL A 288 -15.06 -11.34 -0.04
CA VAL A 288 -16.45 -11.61 -0.38
C VAL A 288 -17.38 -10.80 0.54
N GLY A 289 -17.09 -10.74 1.84
CA GLY A 289 -17.84 -9.92 2.80
C GLY A 289 -17.78 -8.42 2.48
N SER A 290 -16.61 -7.92 2.09
CA SER A 290 -16.42 -6.51 1.71
C SER A 290 -17.21 -6.14 0.45
N ILE A 291 -17.12 -6.99 -0.59
CA ILE A 291 -17.87 -6.79 -1.84
C ILE A 291 -19.38 -6.88 -1.59
N GLY A 292 -19.81 -7.89 -0.84
CA GLY A 292 -21.22 -8.08 -0.48
C GLY A 292 -21.79 -6.94 0.34
N GLY A 293 -21.02 -6.44 1.31
CA GLY A 293 -21.39 -5.26 2.12
C GLY A 293 -21.48 -3.99 1.28
N GLY A 294 -20.53 -3.77 0.35
CA GLY A 294 -20.59 -2.66 -0.59
C GLY A 294 -21.80 -2.72 -1.53
N TRP A 295 -22.11 -3.90 -2.05
CA TRP A 295 -23.30 -4.12 -2.87
C TRP A 295 -24.58 -3.87 -2.08
N LEU A 296 -24.70 -4.42 -0.88
CA LEU A 296 -25.87 -4.21 -0.02
C LEU A 296 -26.09 -2.73 0.29
N SER A 297 -25.02 -2.00 0.60
CA SER A 297 -25.06 -0.55 0.85
C SER A 297 -25.49 0.26 -0.37
N SER A 298 -25.28 -0.25 -1.59
CA SER A 298 -25.68 0.44 -2.82
C SER A 298 -27.15 0.17 -3.21
N VAL A 299 -27.76 -0.88 -2.63
CA VAL A 299 -29.16 -1.28 -2.90
C VAL A 299 -30.12 -0.70 -1.86
N LEU A 300 -29.63 -0.43 -0.64
CA LEU A 300 -30.39 0.22 0.44
C LEU A 300 -30.34 1.75 0.31
#